data_52a8157e53432ca0f90cec84d340edaf
#
_entry.id   52a8157e53432ca0f90cec84d340edaf
#
_cell.length_a   1.000
_cell.length_b   1.000
_cell.length_c   1.000
_cell.angle_alpha   90.00
_cell.angle_beta   90.00
_cell.angle_gamma   90.00
#
_symmetry.space_group_name_H-M   'P 1'
#
loop_
_entity.id
_entity.type
_entity.pdbx_description
1 polymer ?
#
loop_
_entity_poly.entity_id
_entity_poly.type
_entity_poly.pdbx_seq_one_letter_code
_entity_poly.pdbx_strand_id
1 'polypeptide(L)'
;LHDALPILGLSDIVSFEGFIDDNKLCDFYSASHIFILCTREEADNRNVEGYGLVFAEAQACGTAVIGTRTGGIPDAVEENNGGWLIHQDAHEELENLLIKLIDDKSLAINEGRNARRRIEAKITWEHYVDQICDVIL
;
A
#
# COMPACT_ATOMS: atom_id res chain seq x y z
N LEU A 1 -11.59 11.23 14.65
CA LEU A 1 -12.12 10.66 13.39
C LEU A 1 -13.43 9.90 13.60
N HIS A 2 -13.55 9.04 14.62
CA HIS A 2 -14.79 8.32 14.94
C HIS A 2 -16.01 9.25 15.04
N ASP A 3 -15.87 10.38 15.69
CA ASP A 3 -16.96 11.34 15.90
C ASP A 3 -17.36 12.09 14.62
N ALA A 4 -16.52 12.09 13.61
CA ALA A 4 -16.80 12.74 12.33
C ALA A 4 -17.68 11.89 11.40
N LEU A 5 -17.67 10.57 11.51
CA LEU A 5 -18.40 9.69 10.61
C LEU A 5 -19.92 9.92 10.61
N PRO A 6 -20.60 10.06 11.77
CA PRO A 6 -22.03 10.35 11.78
C PRO A 6 -22.36 11.72 11.17
N ILE A 7 -21.51 12.74 11.40
CA ILE A 7 -21.68 14.09 10.87
C ILE A 7 -21.60 14.09 9.34
N LEU A 8 -20.71 13.25 8.77
CA LEU A 8 -20.49 13.12 7.33
C LEU A 8 -21.42 12.09 6.65
N GLY A 9 -22.26 11.39 7.43
CA GLY A 9 -23.11 10.33 6.89
C GLY A 9 -22.35 9.09 6.41
N LEU A 10 -21.18 8.81 6.97
CA LEU A 10 -20.27 7.73 6.55
C LEU A 10 -20.29 6.51 7.47
N SER A 11 -21.13 6.51 8.51
CA SER A 11 -21.12 5.45 9.54
C SER A 11 -21.41 4.05 9.01
N ASP A 12 -22.16 3.95 7.92
CA ASP A 12 -22.51 2.66 7.29
C ASP A 12 -21.51 2.25 6.19
N ILE A 13 -20.53 3.10 5.90
CA ILE A 13 -19.58 2.90 4.78
C ILE A 13 -18.15 2.71 5.30
N VAL A 14 -17.80 3.37 6.41
CA VAL A 14 -16.46 3.35 6.99
C VAL A 14 -16.49 2.59 8.31
N SER A 15 -15.62 1.59 8.47
CA SER A 15 -15.40 0.91 9.73
C SER A 15 -13.98 1.14 10.26
N PHE A 16 -13.84 1.19 11.58
CA PHE A 16 -12.57 1.24 12.28
C PHE A 16 -12.32 -0.09 12.97
N GLU A 17 -11.48 -0.91 12.39
CA GLU A 17 -11.21 -2.27 12.88
C GLU A 17 -10.31 -2.30 14.13
N GLY A 18 -9.64 -1.17 14.44
CA GLY A 18 -8.72 -1.11 15.56
C GLY A 18 -7.47 -1.99 15.35
N PHE A 19 -7.03 -2.67 16.40
CA PHE A 19 -5.91 -3.60 16.32
C PHE A 19 -6.35 -4.91 15.67
N ILE A 20 -5.61 -5.35 14.67
CA ILE A 20 -5.81 -6.62 13.98
C ILE A 20 -4.66 -7.55 14.36
N ASP A 21 -4.98 -8.77 14.80
CA ASP A 21 -3.98 -9.79 15.10
C ASP A 21 -3.19 -10.18 13.82
N ASP A 22 -1.89 -10.40 13.94
CA ASP A 22 -0.99 -10.74 12.83
C ASP A 22 -1.47 -11.95 12.03
N ASN A 23 -2.05 -12.95 12.69
CA ASN A 23 -2.59 -14.15 12.05
C ASN A 23 -3.84 -13.90 11.19
N LYS A 24 -4.46 -12.72 11.27
CA LYS A 24 -5.62 -12.28 10.47
C LYS A 24 -5.27 -11.20 9.46
N LEU A 25 -4.09 -10.61 9.57
CA LEU A 25 -3.71 -9.46 8.76
C LEU A 25 -3.72 -9.79 7.25
N CYS A 26 -3.24 -10.98 6.87
CA CYS A 26 -3.28 -11.41 5.48
C CYS A 26 -4.71 -11.58 4.94
N ASP A 27 -5.66 -12.02 5.78
CA ASP A 27 -7.06 -12.13 5.40
C ASP A 27 -7.67 -10.75 5.12
N PHE A 28 -7.34 -9.75 5.95
CA PHE A 28 -7.77 -8.37 5.72
C PHE A 28 -7.20 -7.79 4.43
N TYR A 29 -5.90 -7.96 4.18
CA TYR A 29 -5.30 -7.54 2.92
C TYR A 29 -5.97 -8.25 1.73
N SER A 30 -6.05 -9.58 1.75
CA SER A 30 -6.61 -10.37 0.65
C SER A 30 -8.08 -10.07 0.36
N ALA A 31 -8.86 -9.68 1.36
CA ALA A 31 -10.26 -9.28 1.21
C ALA A 31 -10.41 -7.85 0.68
N SER A 32 -9.36 -7.05 0.72
CA SER A 32 -9.37 -5.67 0.27
C SER A 32 -9.14 -5.57 -1.24
N HIS A 33 -9.83 -4.65 -1.91
CA HIS A 33 -9.56 -4.36 -3.32
C HIS A 33 -8.26 -3.59 -3.51
N ILE A 34 -7.95 -2.69 -2.57
CA ILE A 34 -6.80 -1.79 -2.60
C ILE A 34 -6.37 -1.50 -1.17
N PHE A 35 -5.07 -1.49 -0.92
CA PHE A 35 -4.46 -0.94 0.27
C PHE A 35 -3.95 0.48 -0.02
N ILE A 36 -4.31 1.46 0.82
CA ILE A 36 -3.92 2.87 0.63
C ILE A 36 -3.23 3.36 1.89
N LEU A 37 -2.02 3.89 1.72
CA LEU A 37 -1.31 4.60 2.78
C LEU A 37 -0.63 5.85 2.21
N CYS A 38 -1.21 7.02 2.49
CA CYS A 38 -0.70 8.32 2.08
C CYS A 38 0.09 8.95 3.22
N THR A 39 1.39 8.77 3.22
CA THR A 39 2.30 9.38 4.20
C THR A 39 2.68 10.80 3.79
N ARG A 40 3.08 11.60 4.77
CA ARG A 40 3.63 12.94 4.57
C ARG A 40 5.09 12.95 5.01
N GLU A 41 5.92 13.53 4.19
CA GLU A 41 7.27 13.92 4.57
C GLU A 41 7.24 15.38 5.05
N GLU A 42 7.66 15.60 6.28
CA GLU A 42 7.74 16.95 6.86
C GLU A 42 9.13 17.54 6.61
N ALA A 43 9.21 18.87 6.48
CA ALA A 43 10.45 19.58 6.13
C ALA A 43 11.60 19.36 7.13
N ASP A 44 11.33 18.88 8.34
CA ASP A 44 12.33 18.58 9.37
C ASP A 44 12.80 17.11 9.37
N ASN A 45 12.34 16.30 8.43
CA ASN A 45 12.65 14.88 8.26
C ASN A 45 12.40 14.00 9.51
N ARG A 46 11.53 14.42 10.43
CA ARG A 46 11.25 13.65 11.65
C ARG A 46 10.28 12.50 11.43
N ASN A 47 9.47 12.58 10.37
CA ASN A 47 8.45 11.59 10.05
C ASN A 47 8.58 11.16 8.58
N VAL A 48 9.66 10.43 8.27
CA VAL A 48 9.86 9.85 6.94
C VAL A 48 9.57 8.35 7.01
N GLU A 49 8.68 7.87 6.14
CA GLU A 49 8.51 6.42 5.98
C GLU A 49 9.80 5.81 5.42
N GLY A 50 10.34 4.81 6.11
CA GLY A 50 11.58 4.17 5.71
C GLY A 50 11.42 3.41 4.39
N TYR A 51 10.85 2.22 4.44
CA TYR A 51 10.57 1.39 3.27
C TYR A 51 9.07 1.16 3.06
N GLY A 52 8.29 1.18 4.15
CA GLY A 52 6.86 0.87 4.11
C GLY A 52 6.58 -0.63 3.98
N LEU A 53 7.05 -1.43 4.93
CA LEU A 53 6.86 -2.88 4.93
C LEU A 53 5.39 -3.30 4.74
N VAL A 54 4.46 -2.49 5.22
CA VAL A 54 3.01 -2.73 5.05
C VAL A 54 2.57 -2.77 3.58
N PHE A 55 3.28 -2.06 2.68
CA PHE A 55 3.04 -2.18 1.24
C PHE A 55 3.48 -3.55 0.73
N ALA A 56 4.65 -4.03 1.15
CA ALA A 56 5.13 -5.36 0.77
C ALA A 56 4.21 -6.46 1.31
N GLU A 57 3.70 -6.31 2.52
CA GLU A 57 2.74 -7.24 3.14
C GLU A 57 1.43 -7.30 2.35
N ALA A 58 0.83 -6.15 2.03
CA ALA A 58 -0.38 -6.09 1.21
C ALA A 58 -0.17 -6.71 -0.18
N GLN A 59 0.94 -6.38 -0.82
CA GLN A 59 1.32 -6.92 -2.13
C GLN A 59 1.56 -8.44 -2.09
N ALA A 60 2.20 -8.96 -1.04
CA ALA A 60 2.38 -10.40 -0.84
C ALA A 60 1.04 -11.14 -0.72
N CYS A 61 0.02 -10.49 -0.16
CA CYS A 61 -1.34 -11.03 -0.09
C CYS A 61 -2.14 -10.84 -1.40
N GLY A 62 -1.53 -10.26 -2.44
CA GLY A 62 -2.15 -10.07 -3.76
C GLY A 62 -3.02 -8.81 -3.87
N THR A 63 -2.86 -7.86 -2.96
CA THR A 63 -3.61 -6.61 -2.94
C THR A 63 -2.81 -5.50 -3.62
N ALA A 64 -3.42 -4.80 -4.57
CA ALA A 64 -2.84 -3.62 -5.18
C ALA A 64 -2.73 -2.48 -4.16
N VAL A 65 -1.71 -1.63 -4.32
CA VAL A 65 -1.42 -0.60 -3.34
C VAL A 65 -1.39 0.80 -3.96
N ILE A 66 -1.74 1.81 -3.16
CA ILE A 66 -1.56 3.23 -3.49
C ILE A 66 -0.72 3.85 -2.37
N GLY A 67 0.41 4.45 -2.74
CA GLY A 67 1.28 5.18 -1.82
C GLY A 67 1.58 6.60 -2.30
N THR A 68 2.26 7.37 -1.47
CA THR A 68 2.78 8.69 -1.84
C THR A 68 4.23 8.59 -2.32
N ARG A 69 4.64 9.51 -3.20
CA ARG A 69 6.05 9.66 -3.64
C ARG A 69 6.89 10.35 -2.58
N THR A 70 6.97 9.73 -1.39
CA THR A 70 7.70 10.26 -0.23
C THR A 70 8.54 9.17 0.41
N GLY A 71 9.67 9.54 1.01
CA GLY A 71 10.58 8.60 1.69
C GLY A 71 10.98 7.41 0.82
N GLY A 72 10.96 6.21 1.39
CA GLY A 72 11.27 4.96 0.71
C GLY A 72 10.07 4.25 0.07
N ILE A 73 8.89 4.86 0.04
CA ILE A 73 7.70 4.22 -0.57
C ILE A 73 7.91 3.92 -2.06
N PRO A 74 8.57 4.77 -2.87
CA PRO A 74 8.86 4.45 -4.27
C PRO A 74 9.71 3.18 -4.47
N ASP A 75 10.46 2.75 -3.47
CA ASP A 75 11.21 1.49 -3.52
C ASP A 75 10.31 0.28 -3.24
N ALA A 76 9.27 0.46 -2.43
CA ALA A 76 8.30 -0.58 -2.09
C ALA A 76 7.21 -0.75 -3.16
N VAL A 77 6.85 0.32 -3.88
CA VAL A 77 5.74 0.35 -4.84
C VAL A 77 6.25 0.61 -6.25
N GLU A 78 6.26 -0.42 -7.08
CA GLU A 78 6.58 -0.29 -8.50
C GLU A 78 5.32 0.11 -9.29
N GLU A 79 5.34 1.28 -9.91
CA GLU A 79 4.19 1.79 -10.66
C GLU A 79 3.84 0.90 -11.86
N ASN A 80 2.56 0.62 -12.02
CA ASN A 80 2.01 -0.26 -13.05
C ASN A 80 2.53 -1.71 -12.99
N ASN A 81 3.11 -2.09 -11.86
CA ASN A 81 3.56 -3.46 -11.58
C ASN A 81 3.35 -3.82 -10.09
N GLY A 82 2.19 -3.45 -9.58
CA GLY A 82 1.76 -3.76 -8.22
C GLY A 82 1.01 -2.64 -7.52
N GLY A 83 1.01 -1.42 -8.09
CA GLY A 83 0.30 -0.30 -7.49
C GLY A 83 0.55 1.03 -8.18
N TRP A 84 0.21 2.08 -7.48
CA TRP A 84 0.31 3.46 -7.95
C TRP A 84 0.95 4.37 -6.91
N LEU A 85 1.64 5.38 -7.40
CA LEU A 85 2.22 6.43 -6.59
C LEU A 85 1.60 7.77 -6.95
N ILE A 86 1.10 8.48 -5.95
CA ILE A 86 0.56 9.82 -6.07
C ILE A 86 1.50 10.84 -5.41
N HIS A 87 1.35 12.13 -5.73
CA HIS A 87 2.09 13.16 -5.03
C HIS A 87 1.53 13.41 -3.63
N GLN A 88 2.39 13.85 -2.73
CA GLN A 88 1.98 14.25 -1.39
C GLN A 88 0.94 15.38 -1.48
N ASP A 89 -0.11 15.29 -0.65
CA ASP A 89 -1.22 16.24 -0.59
C ASP A 89 -2.04 16.40 -1.89
N ALA A 90 -1.85 15.52 -2.87
CA ALA A 90 -2.56 15.54 -4.16
C ALA A 90 -3.92 14.82 -4.07
N HIS A 91 -4.87 15.42 -3.36
CA HIS A 91 -6.19 14.82 -3.14
C HIS A 91 -6.94 14.54 -4.44
N GLU A 92 -6.87 15.43 -5.41
CA GLU A 92 -7.51 15.25 -6.72
C GLU A 92 -6.89 14.09 -7.50
N GLU A 93 -5.59 13.87 -7.38
CA GLU A 93 -4.89 12.73 -8.02
C GLU A 93 -5.40 11.40 -7.45
N LEU A 94 -5.53 11.33 -6.11
CA LEU A 94 -6.10 10.16 -5.44
C LEU A 94 -7.55 9.93 -5.84
N GLU A 95 -8.39 10.96 -5.82
CA GLU A 95 -9.80 10.87 -6.20
C GLU A 95 -9.97 10.35 -7.62
N ASN A 96 -9.27 10.94 -8.59
CA ASN A 96 -9.32 10.51 -9.99
C ASN A 96 -8.86 9.08 -10.19
N LEU A 97 -7.81 8.66 -9.47
CA LEU A 97 -7.34 7.27 -9.49
C LEU A 97 -8.39 6.32 -8.93
N LEU A 98 -9.01 6.65 -7.80
CA LEU A 98 -10.05 5.82 -7.19
C LEU A 98 -11.28 5.70 -8.08
N ILE A 99 -11.73 6.78 -8.72
CA ILE A 99 -12.83 6.74 -9.69
C ILE A 99 -12.49 5.78 -10.82
N LYS A 100 -11.30 5.89 -11.41
CA LYS A 100 -10.84 4.99 -12.46
C LYS A 100 -10.85 3.51 -12.02
N LEU A 101 -10.46 3.22 -10.78
CA LEU A 101 -10.42 1.86 -10.25
C LEU A 101 -11.81 1.32 -9.90
N ILE A 102 -12.76 2.19 -9.56
CA ILE A 102 -14.17 1.84 -9.37
C ILE A 102 -14.81 1.49 -10.71
N ASP A 103 -14.54 2.27 -11.75
CA ASP A 103 -15.06 2.07 -13.10
C ASP A 103 -14.51 0.80 -13.75
N ASP A 104 -13.24 0.47 -13.49
CA ASP A 104 -12.62 -0.76 -13.97
C ASP A 104 -11.90 -1.51 -12.83
N LYS A 105 -12.66 -2.35 -12.13
CA LYS A 105 -12.15 -3.19 -11.03
C LYS A 105 -11.07 -4.19 -11.47
N SER A 106 -10.99 -4.51 -12.76
CA SER A 106 -9.98 -5.43 -13.28
C SER A 106 -8.57 -4.87 -13.16
N LEU A 107 -8.42 -3.53 -13.16
CA LEU A 107 -7.13 -2.87 -12.96
C LEU A 107 -6.53 -3.21 -11.60
N ALA A 108 -7.30 -3.04 -10.52
CA ALA A 108 -6.84 -3.35 -9.17
C ALA A 108 -6.48 -4.84 -9.02
N ILE A 109 -7.31 -5.74 -9.55
CA ILE A 109 -7.08 -7.18 -9.50
C ILE A 109 -5.79 -7.57 -10.25
N ASN A 110 -5.57 -6.99 -11.42
CA ASN A 110 -4.38 -7.28 -12.21
C ASN A 110 -3.12 -6.75 -11.55
N GLU A 111 -3.16 -5.53 -11.02
CA GLU A 111 -2.04 -4.96 -10.29
C GLU A 111 -1.74 -5.74 -9.00
N GLY A 112 -2.73 -6.19 -8.25
CA GLY A 112 -2.53 -7.04 -7.09
C GLY A 112 -1.84 -8.37 -7.44
N ARG A 113 -2.20 -9.00 -8.57
CA ARG A 113 -1.51 -10.20 -9.07
C ARG A 113 -0.07 -9.93 -9.49
N ASN A 114 0.18 -8.79 -10.15
CA ASN A 114 1.52 -8.38 -10.54
C ASN A 114 2.39 -8.11 -9.31
N ALA A 115 1.82 -7.39 -8.33
CA ALA A 115 2.45 -7.13 -7.04
C ALA A 115 2.93 -8.41 -6.36
N ARG A 116 2.03 -9.38 -6.20
CA ARG A 116 2.36 -10.66 -5.56
C ARG A 116 3.50 -11.39 -6.29
N ARG A 117 3.43 -11.49 -7.62
CA ARG A 117 4.51 -12.12 -8.41
C ARG A 117 5.85 -11.41 -8.21
N ARG A 118 5.84 -10.07 -8.13
CA ARG A 118 7.05 -9.29 -7.88
C ARG A 118 7.63 -9.56 -6.49
N ILE A 119 6.80 -9.58 -5.46
CA ILE A 119 7.22 -9.87 -4.09
C ILE A 119 7.82 -11.28 -4.01
N GLU A 120 7.11 -12.29 -4.52
CA GLU A 120 7.59 -13.68 -4.53
C GLU A 120 8.91 -13.85 -5.29
N ALA A 121 9.13 -13.08 -6.36
CA ALA A 121 10.31 -13.19 -7.20
C ALA A 121 11.52 -12.38 -6.73
N LYS A 122 11.35 -11.30 -5.94
CA LYS A 122 12.43 -10.34 -5.71
C LYS A 122 12.53 -9.78 -4.30
N ILE A 123 11.48 -9.89 -3.47
CA ILE A 123 11.37 -9.14 -2.22
C ILE A 123 11.00 -10.10 -1.07
N THR A 124 11.65 -11.26 -1.00
CA THR A 124 11.56 -12.16 0.14
C THR A 124 12.77 -11.96 1.06
N TRP A 125 12.66 -12.41 2.29
CA TRP A 125 13.79 -12.41 3.22
C TRP A 125 14.99 -13.20 2.70
N GLU A 126 14.76 -14.27 1.93
CA GLU A 126 15.81 -15.06 1.27
C GLU A 126 16.59 -14.20 0.27
N HIS A 127 15.89 -13.49 -0.63
CA HIS A 127 16.55 -12.58 -1.57
C HIS A 127 17.35 -11.47 -0.86
N TYR A 128 16.81 -10.93 0.24
CA TYR A 128 17.50 -9.91 1.01
C TYR A 128 18.80 -10.46 1.65
N VAL A 129 18.75 -11.66 2.21
CA VAL A 129 19.93 -12.33 2.79
C VAL A 129 20.95 -12.61 1.71
N ASP A 130 20.54 -13.13 0.55
CA ASP A 130 21.44 -13.42 -0.58
C ASP A 130 22.16 -12.15 -1.04
N GLN A 131 21.44 -11.04 -1.22
CA GLN A 131 22.04 -9.75 -1.59
C GLN A 131 23.06 -9.25 -0.58
N ILE A 132 22.81 -9.43 0.72
CA ILE A 132 23.78 -9.07 1.75
C ILE A 132 25.02 -9.95 1.68
N CYS A 133 24.85 -11.26 1.50
CA CYS A 133 25.95 -12.20 1.38
C CYS A 133 26.83 -11.88 0.15
N ASP A 134 26.23 -11.52 -0.98
CA ASP A 134 26.97 -11.16 -2.20
C ASP A 134 27.80 -9.87 -2.05
N VAL A 135 27.45 -9.00 -1.11
CA VAL A 135 28.21 -7.76 -0.84
C VAL A 135 29.34 -7.98 0.17
N ILE A 136 29.17 -8.94 1.08
CA ILE A 136 30.09 -9.15 2.21
C ILE A 136 31.16 -10.21 1.90
N LEU A 137 30.83 -11.18 1.04
CA LEU A 137 31.69 -12.32 0.67
C LEU A 137 32.38 -12.09 -0.66
#